data_c616128ebdbd511a9a5604c8b27efa3d
#
_entry.id   c616128ebdbd511a9a5604c8b27efa3d
#
_cell.length_a   1.000
_cell.length_b   1.000
_cell.length_c   1.000
_cell.angle_alpha   90.00
_cell.angle_beta   90.00
_cell.angle_gamma   90.00
#
_symmetry.space_group_name_H-M   'P 1'
#
loop_
_entity.id
_entity.type
_entity.pdbx_description
1 polymer ?
#
loop_
_entity_poly.entity_id
_entity_poly.type
_entity_poly.pdbx_seq_one_letter_code
_entity_poly.pdbx_strand_id
1 'polypeptide(L)'
;GYVAAGVSVFFADRSVLKGETRASARPDAAVLCYPVLTAGREHAHEGSIRLLLGETPDTPQRRAALSLENHIPSNMPPVFLWHTADDKSVDVENSLLFAGALAKKEIPFDLHIFETGHHGLADCSLRTCDKSHPYPARWLMLAQEWLGKQLKFRT
;
A
#
# COMPACT_ATOMS: atom_id res chain seq x y z
N GLY A 1 4.05 2.76 -3.88
CA GLY A 1 3.10 2.45 -2.80
C GLY A 1 1.84 3.29 -2.90
N TYR A 2 1.89 4.59 -2.58
CA TYR A 2 0.70 5.46 -2.48
C TYR A 2 -0.18 5.48 -3.74
N VAL A 3 0.41 5.67 -4.92
CA VAL A 3 -0.36 5.73 -6.18
C VAL A 3 -1.09 4.41 -6.46
N ALA A 4 -0.42 3.27 -6.29
CA ALA A 4 -1.04 1.96 -6.52
C ALA A 4 -2.20 1.71 -5.54
N ALA A 5 -2.01 2.04 -4.26
CA ALA A 5 -3.08 1.97 -3.27
C ALA A 5 -4.21 2.96 -3.58
N GLY A 6 -3.88 4.18 -3.98
CA GLY A 6 -4.85 5.22 -4.37
C GLY A 6 -5.74 4.79 -5.54
N VAL A 7 -5.16 4.17 -6.58
CA VAL A 7 -5.96 3.60 -7.69
C VAL A 7 -6.91 2.51 -7.15
N SER A 8 -6.44 1.65 -6.24
CA SER A 8 -7.27 0.58 -5.65
C SER A 8 -8.39 1.10 -4.75
N VAL A 9 -8.19 2.27 -4.11
CA VAL A 9 -9.19 2.92 -3.24
C VAL A 9 -10.19 3.73 -4.07
N PHE A 10 -9.70 4.52 -5.04
CA PHE A 10 -10.48 5.53 -5.74
C PHE A 10 -10.91 5.15 -7.16
N PHE A 11 -10.75 3.88 -7.58
CA PHE A 11 -11.09 3.44 -8.95
C PHE A 11 -12.53 3.77 -9.38
N ALA A 12 -13.46 3.98 -8.45
CA ALA A 12 -14.84 4.34 -8.71
C ALA A 12 -15.15 5.83 -8.56
N ASP A 13 -14.17 6.64 -8.13
CA ASP A 13 -14.35 8.08 -7.90
C ASP A 13 -14.13 8.85 -9.22
N ARG A 14 -15.21 9.41 -9.76
CA ARG A 14 -15.18 10.18 -11.00
C ARG A 14 -14.44 11.51 -10.88
N SER A 15 -14.25 12.04 -9.69
CA SER A 15 -13.49 13.27 -9.49
C SER A 15 -11.99 13.02 -9.67
N VAL A 16 -11.53 11.79 -9.41
CA VAL A 16 -10.14 11.34 -9.53
C VAL A 16 -9.87 10.79 -10.93
N LEU A 17 -10.77 9.97 -11.47
CA LEU A 17 -10.60 9.24 -12.74
C LEU A 17 -11.41 9.89 -13.87
N LYS A 18 -10.97 11.06 -14.34
CA LYS A 18 -11.61 11.77 -15.44
C LYS A 18 -11.51 10.97 -16.75
N GLY A 19 -12.65 10.64 -17.33
CA GLY A 19 -12.73 10.03 -18.66
C GLY A 19 -12.68 8.50 -18.71
N GLU A 20 -12.36 7.82 -17.62
CA GLU A 20 -12.34 6.35 -17.56
C GLU A 20 -13.66 5.75 -17.07
N THR A 21 -13.97 4.53 -17.53
CA THR A 21 -15.09 3.76 -16.97
C THR A 21 -14.65 3.08 -15.67
N ARG A 22 -15.56 2.98 -14.69
CA ARG A 22 -15.30 2.30 -13.41
C ARG A 22 -14.76 0.88 -13.57
N ALA A 23 -15.25 0.15 -14.58
CA ALA A 23 -14.86 -1.24 -14.84
C ALA A 23 -13.42 -1.34 -15.34
N SER A 24 -12.95 -0.38 -16.16
CA SER A 24 -11.60 -0.40 -16.72
C SER A 24 -10.52 0.07 -15.75
N ALA A 25 -10.89 0.83 -14.71
CA ALA A 25 -9.93 1.39 -13.76
C ALA A 25 -9.73 0.52 -12.51
N ARG A 26 -10.65 -0.40 -12.20
CA ARG A 26 -10.53 -1.26 -11.02
C ARG A 26 -9.46 -2.32 -11.23
N PRO A 27 -8.39 -2.37 -10.40
CA PRO A 27 -7.43 -3.47 -10.43
C PRO A 27 -8.09 -4.79 -9.99
N ASP A 28 -7.58 -5.92 -10.49
CA ASP A 28 -8.01 -7.25 -10.02
C ASP A 28 -7.42 -7.59 -8.65
N ALA A 29 -6.22 -7.09 -8.36
CA ALA A 29 -5.52 -7.22 -7.08
C ALA A 29 -4.49 -6.10 -6.94
N ALA A 30 -4.03 -5.83 -5.72
CA ALA A 30 -2.95 -4.88 -5.44
C ALA A 30 -1.83 -5.55 -4.63
N VAL A 31 -0.57 -5.32 -5.02
CA VAL A 31 0.62 -5.69 -4.24
C VAL A 31 1.30 -4.41 -3.79
N LEU A 32 1.38 -4.21 -2.48
CA LEU A 32 1.90 -3.00 -1.86
C LEU A 32 3.13 -3.33 -1.02
N CYS A 33 4.27 -2.75 -1.40
CA CYS A 33 5.55 -2.97 -0.74
C CYS A 33 5.89 -1.75 0.11
N TYR A 34 6.01 -1.92 1.43
CA TYR A 34 6.37 -0.86 2.40
C TYR A 34 5.79 0.52 2.04
N PRO A 35 4.47 0.62 1.84
CA PRO A 35 3.86 1.79 1.25
C PRO A 35 3.67 2.93 2.25
N VAL A 36 3.79 4.17 1.77
CA VAL A 36 3.19 5.33 2.44
C VAL A 36 1.69 5.26 2.19
N LEU A 37 0.85 5.30 3.21
CA LEU A 37 -0.61 5.17 3.11
C LEU A 37 -1.33 6.20 3.98
N THR A 38 -0.82 6.47 5.19
CA THR A 38 -1.40 7.46 6.09
C THR A 38 -0.72 8.82 5.97
N ALA A 39 -1.52 9.87 6.08
CA ALA A 39 -1.06 11.25 6.24
C ALA A 39 -1.24 11.76 7.69
N GLY A 40 -1.70 10.91 8.61
CA GLY A 40 -1.78 11.22 10.04
C GLY A 40 -0.40 11.57 10.60
N ARG A 41 -0.29 12.71 11.35
CA ARG A 41 1.02 13.28 11.76
C ARG A 41 1.91 12.32 12.54
N GLU A 42 1.34 11.39 13.24
CA GLU A 42 2.07 10.45 14.09
C GLU A 42 2.93 9.47 13.28
N HIS A 43 2.40 9.00 12.12
CA HIS A 43 3.02 7.94 11.31
C HIS A 43 3.26 8.36 9.86
N ALA A 44 3.06 9.64 9.54
CA ALA A 44 3.21 10.14 8.17
C ALA A 44 4.67 10.19 7.74
N HIS A 45 4.96 9.74 6.52
CA HIS A 45 6.18 10.12 5.85
C HIS A 45 6.06 11.55 5.34
N GLU A 46 6.49 12.52 6.14
CA GLU A 46 6.26 13.96 5.94
C GLU A 46 6.73 14.47 4.57
N GLY A 47 7.84 13.94 4.03
CA GLY A 47 8.33 14.28 2.70
C GLY A 47 7.31 13.97 1.61
N SER A 48 6.72 12.76 1.64
CA SER A 48 5.68 12.35 0.69
C SER A 48 4.40 13.17 0.86
N ILE A 49 3.97 13.39 2.10
CA ILE A 49 2.72 14.12 2.36
C ILE A 49 2.84 15.58 1.92
N ARG A 50 4.00 16.21 2.12
CA ARG A 50 4.26 17.57 1.60
C ARG A 50 4.13 17.64 0.08
N LEU A 51 4.65 16.64 -0.64
CA LEU A 51 4.52 16.58 -2.10
C LEU A 51 3.05 16.38 -2.54
N LEU A 52 2.29 15.56 -1.82
CA LEU A 52 0.86 15.35 -2.08
C LEU A 52 0.01 16.59 -1.78
N LEU A 53 0.34 17.33 -0.74
CA LEU A 53 -0.30 18.58 -0.40
C LEU A 53 -0.01 19.69 -1.43
N GLY A 54 1.20 19.69 -2.03
CA GLY A 54 1.63 20.75 -2.94
C GLY A 54 1.61 22.12 -2.25
N GLU A 55 1.01 23.10 -2.88
CA GLU A 55 0.84 24.47 -2.36
C GLU A 55 -0.38 24.62 -1.43
N THR A 56 -1.12 23.54 -1.21
CA THR A 56 -2.35 23.62 -0.40
C THR A 56 -2.01 23.64 1.09
N PRO A 57 -2.81 24.35 1.93
CA PRO A 57 -2.56 24.40 3.37
C PRO A 57 -2.57 23.02 4.03
N ASP A 58 -1.60 22.75 4.90
CA ASP A 58 -1.53 21.54 5.70
C ASP A 58 -2.52 21.64 6.88
N THR A 59 -3.68 21.05 6.70
CA THR A 59 -4.74 21.00 7.71
C THR A 59 -5.10 19.56 8.08
N PRO A 60 -5.64 19.32 9.31
CA PRO A 60 -6.10 17.98 9.70
C PRO A 60 -7.09 17.37 8.72
N GLN A 61 -7.98 18.17 8.14
CA GLN A 61 -8.99 17.72 7.17
C GLN A 61 -8.34 17.23 5.87
N ARG A 62 -7.31 17.95 5.38
CA ARG A 62 -6.57 17.53 4.17
C ARG A 62 -5.74 16.28 4.42
N ARG A 63 -5.10 16.18 5.58
CA ARG A 63 -4.38 14.96 5.97
C ARG A 63 -5.33 13.77 6.06
N ALA A 64 -6.50 13.93 6.67
CA ALA A 64 -7.52 12.89 6.70
C ALA A 64 -7.99 12.47 5.29
N ALA A 65 -8.11 13.42 4.35
CA ALA A 65 -8.45 13.13 2.97
C ALA A 65 -7.32 12.43 2.19
N LEU A 66 -6.06 12.61 2.57
CA LEU A 66 -4.90 11.92 1.99
C LEU A 66 -4.62 10.56 2.66
N SER A 67 -5.20 10.28 3.81
CA SER A 67 -5.03 9.01 4.54
C SER A 67 -5.91 7.94 3.92
N LEU A 68 -5.32 7.03 3.13
CA LEU A 68 -6.06 6.07 2.31
C LEU A 68 -6.87 5.07 3.14
N GLU A 69 -6.45 4.77 4.36
CA GLU A 69 -7.18 3.92 5.31
C GLU A 69 -8.58 4.46 5.66
N ASN A 70 -8.81 5.76 5.48
CA ASN A 70 -10.11 6.39 5.74
C ASN A 70 -11.12 6.19 4.60
N HIS A 71 -10.68 5.71 3.44
CA HIS A 71 -11.46 5.73 2.20
C HIS A 71 -11.70 4.35 1.59
N ILE A 72 -11.46 3.26 2.32
CA ILE A 72 -11.60 1.89 1.81
C ILE A 72 -13.04 1.64 1.33
N PRO A 73 -13.28 1.44 0.02
CA PRO A 73 -14.61 1.11 -0.49
C PRO A 73 -14.94 -0.37 -0.27
N SER A 74 -16.21 -0.71 -0.14
CA SER A 74 -16.67 -2.09 0.11
C SER A 74 -16.34 -3.08 -1.02
N ASN A 75 -16.06 -2.58 -2.21
CA ASN A 75 -15.69 -3.37 -3.39
C ASN A 75 -14.21 -3.18 -3.80
N MET A 76 -13.36 -2.78 -2.85
CA MET A 76 -11.93 -2.69 -3.08
C MET A 76 -11.36 -4.05 -3.56
N PRO A 77 -10.39 -4.08 -4.50
CA PRO A 77 -9.71 -5.32 -4.86
C PRO A 77 -8.95 -5.92 -3.68
N PRO A 78 -8.70 -7.24 -3.69
CA PRO A 78 -7.84 -7.89 -2.68
C PRO A 78 -6.44 -7.29 -2.67
N VAL A 79 -5.80 -7.29 -1.49
CA VAL A 79 -4.50 -6.63 -1.28
C VAL A 79 -3.49 -7.60 -0.69
N PHE A 80 -2.31 -7.69 -1.29
CA PHE A 80 -1.10 -8.23 -0.65
C PHE A 80 -0.26 -7.07 -0.16
N LEU A 81 0.12 -7.10 1.11
CA LEU A 81 0.82 -6.00 1.78
C LEU A 81 2.01 -6.55 2.56
N TRP A 82 3.20 -5.94 2.38
CA TRP A 82 4.34 -6.29 3.22
C TRP A 82 5.16 -5.08 3.63
N HIS A 83 5.82 -5.19 4.79
CA HIS A 83 6.65 -4.17 5.38
C HIS A 83 7.73 -4.79 6.26
N THR A 84 8.68 -3.98 6.74
CA THR A 84 9.60 -4.36 7.80
C THR A 84 9.32 -3.54 9.06
N ALA A 85 9.38 -4.18 10.22
CA ALA A 85 9.00 -3.55 11.50
C ALA A 85 9.96 -2.43 11.93
N ASP A 86 11.22 -2.49 11.47
CA ASP A 86 12.26 -1.52 11.80
C ASP A 86 12.55 -0.51 10.67
N ASP A 87 11.66 -0.38 9.67
CA ASP A 87 11.77 0.64 8.62
C ASP A 87 11.83 2.04 9.24
N LYS A 88 12.97 2.74 9.00
CA LYS A 88 13.22 4.08 9.56
C LYS A 88 12.76 5.22 8.66
N SER A 89 12.32 4.91 7.45
CA SER A 89 11.85 5.91 6.49
C SER A 89 10.33 6.02 6.46
N VAL A 90 9.65 4.87 6.42
CA VAL A 90 8.18 4.79 6.42
C VAL A 90 7.78 3.90 7.58
N ASP A 91 7.10 4.48 8.56
CA ASP A 91 6.63 3.76 9.74
C ASP A 91 5.73 2.58 9.33
N VAL A 92 5.97 1.41 9.92
CA VAL A 92 5.19 0.18 9.70
C VAL A 92 3.70 0.38 10.00
N GLU A 93 3.35 1.34 10.85
CA GLU A 93 1.96 1.71 11.14
C GLU A 93 1.17 2.10 9.88
N ASN A 94 1.82 2.59 8.82
CA ASN A 94 1.16 2.78 7.52
C ASN A 94 0.48 1.50 7.03
N SER A 95 1.17 0.37 7.13
CA SER A 95 0.65 -0.93 6.72
C SER A 95 -0.36 -1.50 7.71
N LEU A 96 -0.12 -1.34 9.01
CA LEU A 96 -1.01 -1.84 10.06
C LEU A 96 -2.36 -1.13 10.07
N LEU A 97 -2.38 0.21 9.97
CA LEU A 97 -3.60 1.01 9.91
C LEU A 97 -4.44 0.66 8.66
N PHE A 98 -3.77 0.52 7.52
CA PHE A 98 -4.45 0.18 6.27
C PHE A 98 -5.03 -1.25 6.31
N ALA A 99 -4.27 -2.22 6.80
CA ALA A 99 -4.74 -3.60 6.98
C ALA A 99 -5.92 -3.66 7.97
N GLY A 100 -5.86 -2.88 9.06
CA GLY A 100 -6.97 -2.74 10.01
C GLY A 100 -8.24 -2.17 9.36
N ALA A 101 -8.09 -1.22 8.43
CA ALA A 101 -9.20 -0.65 7.67
C ALA A 101 -9.78 -1.66 6.66
N LEU A 102 -8.92 -2.44 5.97
CA LEU A 102 -9.34 -3.54 5.10
C LEU A 102 -10.15 -4.59 5.87
N ALA A 103 -9.66 -5.01 7.05
CA ALA A 103 -10.34 -5.97 7.91
C ALA A 103 -11.74 -5.49 8.33
N LYS A 104 -11.88 -4.22 8.74
CA LYS A 104 -13.18 -3.61 9.10
C LYS A 104 -14.19 -3.59 7.94
N LYS A 105 -13.70 -3.62 6.70
CA LYS A 105 -14.52 -3.62 5.47
C LYS A 105 -14.67 -5.00 4.85
N GLU A 106 -14.13 -6.04 5.51
CA GLU A 106 -14.15 -7.43 5.04
C GLU A 106 -13.50 -7.60 3.64
N ILE A 107 -12.54 -6.71 3.30
CA ILE A 107 -11.76 -6.83 2.08
C ILE A 107 -10.70 -7.91 2.26
N PRO A 108 -10.57 -8.88 1.34
CA PRO A 108 -9.53 -9.90 1.44
C PRO A 108 -8.13 -9.29 1.35
N PHE A 109 -7.25 -9.67 2.27
CA PHE A 109 -5.84 -9.25 2.23
C PHE A 109 -4.91 -10.27 2.88
N ASP A 110 -3.64 -10.24 2.47
CA ASP A 110 -2.53 -10.84 3.19
C ASP A 110 -1.60 -9.73 3.67
N LEU A 111 -1.14 -9.82 4.93
CA LEU A 111 -0.19 -8.89 5.52
C LEU A 111 1.03 -9.65 6.05
N HIS A 112 2.23 -9.24 5.61
CA HIS A 112 3.50 -9.79 6.07
C HIS A 112 4.38 -8.69 6.66
N ILE A 113 4.68 -8.76 7.95
CA ILE A 113 5.64 -7.88 8.61
C ILE A 113 6.89 -8.68 8.93
N PHE A 114 8.00 -8.31 8.29
CA PHE A 114 9.32 -8.89 8.57
C PHE A 114 9.99 -8.08 9.70
N GLU A 115 10.70 -8.74 10.58
CA GLU A 115 11.31 -8.11 11.75
C GLU A 115 12.27 -6.99 11.37
N THR A 116 13.14 -7.23 10.37
CA THR A 116 14.22 -6.29 10.02
C THR A 116 14.36 -6.06 8.53
N GLY A 117 14.69 -4.82 8.16
CA GLY A 117 15.02 -4.40 6.82
C GLY A 117 14.82 -2.90 6.61
N HIS A 118 15.74 -2.26 5.88
CA HIS A 118 15.59 -0.84 5.56
C HIS A 118 14.51 -0.62 4.49
N HIS A 119 14.05 0.62 4.37
CA HIS A 119 13.12 0.99 3.29
C HIS A 119 13.73 0.76 1.90
N GLY A 120 12.91 0.35 0.95
CA GLY A 120 13.35 0.24 -0.44
C GLY A 120 14.06 -1.06 -0.79
N LEU A 121 13.82 -2.15 -0.05
CA LEU A 121 14.43 -3.46 -0.29
C LEU A 121 14.14 -4.08 -1.67
N ALA A 122 13.11 -3.64 -2.37
CA ALA A 122 12.69 -4.16 -3.68
C ALA A 122 12.57 -5.69 -3.69
N ASP A 123 13.39 -6.40 -4.48
CA ASP A 123 13.45 -7.87 -4.50
C ASP A 123 14.37 -8.45 -3.40
N CYS A 124 14.95 -7.59 -2.56
CA CYS A 124 15.85 -7.94 -1.47
C CYS A 124 17.17 -8.62 -1.91
N SER A 125 17.54 -8.50 -3.16
CA SER A 125 18.77 -9.09 -3.73
C SER A 125 19.96 -8.12 -3.67
N LEU A 126 21.15 -8.63 -3.92
CA LEU A 126 22.37 -7.80 -4.08
C LEU A 126 22.34 -6.86 -5.30
N ARG A 127 21.34 -6.99 -6.18
CA ARG A 127 21.12 -6.07 -7.31
C ARG A 127 20.43 -4.77 -6.89
N THR A 128 19.68 -4.83 -5.80
CA THR A 128 18.83 -3.73 -5.31
C THR A 128 19.24 -3.23 -3.94
N CYS A 129 20.04 -4.00 -3.20
CA CYS A 129 20.48 -3.71 -1.84
C CYS A 129 22.01 -3.83 -1.72
N ASP A 130 22.60 -3.15 -0.74
CA ASP A 130 24.01 -3.25 -0.35
C ASP A 130 24.39 -4.64 0.18
N LYS A 131 23.43 -5.37 0.73
CA LYS A 131 23.52 -6.74 1.20
C LYS A 131 22.23 -7.51 0.90
N SER A 132 22.35 -8.84 0.81
CA SER A 132 21.19 -9.70 0.64
C SER A 132 20.32 -9.75 1.91
N HIS A 133 19.01 -9.73 1.72
CA HIS A 133 18.01 -9.87 2.77
C HIS A 133 17.13 -11.11 2.48
N PRO A 134 17.65 -12.33 2.68
CA PRO A 134 16.98 -13.57 2.24
C PRO A 134 15.66 -13.84 2.97
N TYR A 135 15.51 -13.34 4.19
CA TYR A 135 14.27 -13.54 4.94
C TYR A 135 13.13 -12.67 4.42
N PRO A 136 13.27 -11.33 4.31
CA PRO A 136 12.27 -10.51 3.64
C PRO A 136 12.04 -10.87 2.16
N ALA A 137 13.05 -11.36 1.43
CA ALA A 137 12.92 -11.77 0.02
C ALA A 137 11.82 -12.82 -0.23
N ARG A 138 11.39 -13.53 0.80
CA ARG A 138 10.27 -14.48 0.74
C ARG A 138 8.96 -13.82 0.32
N TRP A 139 8.84 -12.50 0.45
CA TRP A 139 7.65 -11.79 0.01
C TRP A 139 7.30 -12.03 -1.46
N LEU A 140 8.30 -12.19 -2.33
CA LEU A 140 8.08 -12.45 -3.77
C LEU A 140 7.35 -13.77 -4.00
N MET A 141 7.78 -14.85 -3.35
CA MET A 141 7.14 -16.17 -3.44
C MET A 141 5.73 -16.11 -2.84
N LEU A 142 5.59 -15.50 -1.66
CA LEU A 142 4.28 -15.34 -0.99
C LEU A 142 3.30 -14.54 -1.86
N ALA A 143 3.75 -13.44 -2.47
CA ALA A 143 2.94 -12.64 -3.37
C ALA A 143 2.55 -13.41 -4.64
N GLN A 144 3.46 -14.20 -5.20
CA GLN A 144 3.18 -15.04 -6.37
C GLN A 144 2.11 -16.10 -6.06
N GLU A 145 2.25 -16.81 -4.96
CA GLU A 145 1.27 -17.81 -4.51
C GLU A 145 -0.08 -17.16 -4.23
N TRP A 146 -0.08 -16.02 -3.55
CA TRP A 146 -1.29 -15.25 -3.26
C TRP A 146 -1.99 -14.77 -4.55
N LEU A 147 -1.26 -14.20 -5.50
CA LEU A 147 -1.79 -13.78 -6.80
C LEU A 147 -2.38 -14.96 -7.57
N GLY A 148 -1.73 -16.14 -7.54
CA GLY A 148 -2.24 -17.36 -8.14
C GLY A 148 -3.63 -17.72 -7.61
N LYS A 149 -3.85 -17.59 -6.31
CA LYS A 149 -5.17 -17.80 -5.65
C LYS A 149 -6.20 -16.74 -6.07
N GLN A 150 -5.82 -15.46 -6.08
CA GLN A 150 -6.74 -14.35 -6.38
C GLN A 150 -7.17 -14.33 -7.86
N LEU A 151 -6.23 -14.52 -8.76
CA LEU A 151 -6.44 -14.39 -10.20
C LEU A 151 -6.76 -15.73 -10.90
N LYS A 152 -6.84 -16.82 -10.11
CA LYS A 152 -7.12 -18.17 -10.62
C LYS A 152 -6.18 -18.60 -11.77
N PHE A 153 -4.94 -18.14 -11.73
CA PHE A 153 -3.93 -18.68 -12.63
C PHE A 153 -3.74 -20.17 -12.32
N ARG A 154 -3.98 -21.02 -13.32
CA ARG A 154 -3.59 -22.43 -13.24
C ARG A 154 -2.07 -22.48 -13.31
N THR A 155 -1.42 -22.84 -12.22
CA THR A 155 -0.01 -23.25 -12.19
C THR A 155 0.15 -24.62 -12.81
#